data_e3d99b124aea609a4179b76c06883761
#
_entry.id   e3d99b124aea609a4179b76c06883761
#
_cell.length_a   1.000
_cell.length_b   1.000
_cell.length_c   1.000
_cell.angle_alpha   90.00
_cell.angle_beta   90.00
_cell.angle_gamma   90.00
#
_symmetry.space_group_name_H-M   'P 1'
#
loop_
_entity.id
_entity.type
_entity.pdbx_description
1 polymer ?
#
loop_
_entity_poly.entity_id
_entity_poly.type
_entity_poly.pdbx_seq_one_letter_code
_entity_poly.pdbx_strand_id
1 'polypeptide(L)'
;MEPREFFESLETRVDPAKAKGMNASYRFDIDGAGSWNVEVDDGRVTVTEDGGEAETTISTSAETFTKIANGEQNPTAAYMSGKLKVSGDMGQAMKLQKLF
;
A
#
# COMPACT_ATOMS: atom_id res chain seq x y z
N MET A 1 -7.86 -8.38 9.66
CA MET A 1 -6.44 -8.60 9.30
C MET A 1 -5.61 -7.41 9.78
N GLU A 2 -4.59 -7.66 10.53
CA GLU A 2 -3.70 -6.61 11.00
C GLU A 2 -2.74 -6.15 9.91
N PRO A 3 -2.25 -4.90 9.97
CA PRO A 3 -1.33 -4.40 8.95
C PRO A 3 -0.11 -5.30 8.72
N ARG A 4 0.51 -5.80 9.78
CA ARG A 4 1.67 -6.68 9.65
C ARG A 4 1.34 -7.95 8.86
N GLU A 5 0.21 -8.58 9.16
CA GLU A 5 -0.22 -9.78 8.46
C GLU A 5 -0.49 -9.49 6.99
N PHE A 6 -1.10 -8.33 6.70
CA PHE A 6 -1.38 -7.92 5.34
C PHE A 6 -0.07 -7.81 4.53
N PHE A 7 0.93 -7.10 5.08
CA PHE A 7 2.18 -6.91 4.36
C PHE A 7 2.99 -8.20 4.24
N GLU A 8 2.97 -9.05 5.26
CA GLU A 8 3.66 -10.35 5.19
C GLU A 8 3.08 -11.25 4.10
N SER A 9 1.80 -11.14 3.83
CA SER A 9 1.12 -11.95 2.82
C SER A 9 1.05 -11.28 1.44
N LEU A 10 1.43 -10.00 1.36
CA LEU A 10 1.22 -9.20 0.15
C LEU A 10 1.93 -9.79 -1.07
N GLU A 11 3.15 -10.29 -0.91
CA GLU A 11 3.92 -10.87 -2.00
C GLU A 11 3.22 -12.06 -2.65
N THR A 12 2.42 -12.80 -1.88
CA THR A 12 1.69 -13.95 -2.39
C THR A 12 0.27 -13.62 -2.81
N ARG A 13 -0.29 -12.50 -2.32
CA ARG A 13 -1.67 -12.10 -2.61
C ARG A 13 -1.82 -11.33 -3.90
N VAL A 14 -0.78 -10.63 -4.32
CA VAL A 14 -0.83 -9.84 -5.54
C VAL A 14 -0.78 -10.76 -6.76
N ASP A 15 -1.72 -10.56 -7.67
CA ASP A 15 -1.73 -11.27 -8.95
C ASP A 15 -0.60 -10.70 -9.83
N PRO A 16 0.41 -11.52 -10.20
CA PRO A 16 1.50 -11.04 -11.06
C PRO A 16 1.02 -10.43 -12.37
N ALA A 17 -0.11 -10.88 -12.90
CA ALA A 17 -0.65 -10.33 -14.13
C ALA A 17 -1.10 -8.88 -13.95
N LYS A 18 -1.61 -8.52 -12.77
CA LYS A 18 -2.03 -7.15 -12.49
C LYS A 18 -0.85 -6.23 -12.26
N ALA A 19 0.26 -6.77 -11.79
CA ALA A 19 1.48 -6.00 -11.53
C ALA A 19 2.42 -5.94 -12.75
N LYS A 20 2.12 -6.70 -13.80
CA LYS A 20 2.96 -6.74 -14.98
C LYS A 20 3.05 -5.35 -15.63
N GLY A 21 4.27 -4.94 -15.94
CA GLY A 21 4.53 -3.63 -16.53
C GLY A 21 4.58 -2.49 -15.52
N MET A 22 4.31 -2.75 -14.23
CA MET A 22 4.44 -1.74 -13.20
C MET A 22 5.86 -1.71 -12.64
N ASN A 23 6.40 -0.51 -12.50
CA ASN A 23 7.67 -0.27 -11.83
C ASN A 23 7.43 0.90 -10.89
N ALA A 24 7.23 0.60 -9.61
CA ALA A 24 6.87 1.59 -8.63
C ALA A 24 7.33 1.18 -7.25
N SER A 25 7.55 2.17 -6.39
CA SER A 25 7.86 1.93 -4.99
C SER A 25 6.90 2.72 -4.12
N TYR A 26 6.43 2.09 -3.05
CA TYR A 26 5.49 2.67 -2.11
C TYR A 26 6.01 2.52 -0.69
N ARG A 27 5.84 3.57 0.09
CA ARG A 27 6.10 3.51 1.52
C ARG A 27 4.77 3.65 2.25
N PHE A 28 4.49 2.72 3.15
CA PHE A 28 3.30 2.76 3.98
C PHE A 28 3.70 3.12 5.40
N ASP A 29 3.27 4.28 5.87
CA ASP A 29 3.44 4.68 7.27
C ASP A 29 2.10 4.48 7.96
N ILE A 30 2.01 3.39 8.73
CA ILE A 30 0.77 3.01 9.39
C ILE A 30 0.88 3.39 10.87
N ASP A 31 0.18 4.44 11.25
CA ASP A 31 0.22 4.96 12.62
C ASP A 31 -0.29 3.90 13.59
N GLY A 32 0.54 3.58 14.58
CA GLY A 32 0.24 2.55 15.57
C GLY A 32 0.70 1.14 15.17
N ALA A 33 1.25 0.94 13.98
CA ALA A 33 1.66 -0.38 13.52
C ALA A 33 3.10 -0.43 13.01
N GLY A 34 3.56 0.59 12.28
CA GLY A 34 4.91 0.64 11.75
C GLY A 34 4.94 1.13 10.31
N SER A 35 6.07 0.89 9.64
CA SER A 35 6.28 1.32 8.26
C SER A 35 6.71 0.14 7.40
N TRP A 36 6.25 0.11 6.17
CA TRP A 36 6.62 -0.92 5.20
C TRP A 36 6.89 -0.28 3.85
N ASN A 37 7.87 -0.84 3.14
CA ASN A 37 8.18 -0.45 1.79
C ASN A 37 7.73 -1.56 0.85
N VAL A 38 6.97 -1.22 -0.17
CA VAL A 38 6.49 -2.16 -1.18
C VAL A 38 7.06 -1.74 -2.52
N GLU A 39 7.87 -2.61 -3.11
CA GLU A 39 8.45 -2.37 -4.42
C GLU A 39 7.82 -3.31 -5.43
N VAL A 40 7.35 -2.75 -6.53
CA VAL A 40 6.76 -3.51 -7.63
C VAL A 40 7.67 -3.41 -8.83
N ASP A 41 8.13 -4.56 -9.34
CA ASP A 41 9.03 -4.64 -10.48
C ASP A 41 8.51 -5.68 -11.45
N ASP A 42 7.76 -5.23 -12.45
CA ASP A 42 7.22 -6.04 -13.56
C ASP A 42 6.65 -7.39 -13.09
N GLY A 43 5.69 -7.34 -12.20
CA GLY A 43 5.01 -8.52 -11.67
C GLY A 43 5.59 -9.06 -10.37
N ARG A 44 6.77 -8.62 -9.98
CA ARG A 44 7.39 -9.02 -8.73
C ARG A 44 7.12 -7.98 -7.65
N VAL A 45 6.59 -8.41 -6.53
CA VAL A 45 6.32 -7.55 -5.39
C VAL A 45 7.26 -7.94 -4.25
N THR A 46 8.00 -6.98 -3.75
CA THR A 46 8.90 -7.18 -2.61
C THR A 46 8.49 -6.25 -1.48
N VAL A 47 8.31 -6.82 -0.29
CA VAL A 47 7.92 -6.07 0.90
C VAL A 47 9.07 -6.08 1.90
N THR A 48 9.44 -4.89 2.38
CA THR A 48 10.49 -4.73 3.37
C THR A 48 9.93 -3.92 4.55
N GLU A 49 10.05 -4.46 5.76
CA GLU A 49 9.67 -3.74 6.97
C GLU A 49 10.71 -2.66 7.26
N ASP A 50 10.24 -1.48 7.68
CA ASP A 50 11.09 -0.32 7.94
C ASP A 50 11.94 0.09 6.74
N GLY A 51 11.42 -0.15 5.53
CA GLY A 51 12.10 0.23 4.32
C GLY A 51 12.26 1.75 4.21
N GLY A 52 13.22 2.17 3.39
CA GLY A 52 13.56 3.57 3.23
C GLY A 52 12.60 4.37 2.35
N GLU A 53 13.14 5.35 1.65
CA GLU A 53 12.34 6.22 0.79
C GLU A 53 11.71 5.48 -0.38
N ALA A 54 10.58 5.99 -0.85
CA ALA A 54 9.87 5.46 -1.99
C ALA A 54 9.31 6.61 -2.82
N GLU A 55 8.89 6.31 -4.03
CA GLU A 55 8.30 7.32 -4.93
C GLU A 55 7.00 7.89 -4.38
N THR A 56 6.25 7.08 -3.67
CA THR A 56 4.96 7.46 -3.10
C THR A 56 4.88 6.99 -1.66
N THR A 57 4.45 7.88 -0.77
CA THR A 57 4.23 7.56 0.65
C THR A 57 2.75 7.63 0.96
N ILE A 58 2.24 6.58 1.57
CA ILE A 58 0.85 6.49 1.98
C ILE A 58 0.82 6.37 3.50
N SER A 59 0.15 7.33 4.14
CA SER A 59 0.06 7.41 5.60
C SER A 59 -1.38 7.30 6.05
N THR A 60 -1.64 6.42 6.99
CA THR A 60 -2.97 6.25 7.57
C THR A 60 -2.86 5.60 8.93
N SER A 61 -3.97 5.51 9.67
CA SER A 61 -4.00 4.80 10.95
C SER A 61 -4.14 3.31 10.73
N ALA A 62 -3.74 2.52 11.74
CA ALA A 62 -3.91 1.07 11.69
C ALA A 62 -5.39 0.69 11.55
N GLU A 63 -6.28 1.43 12.21
CA GLU A 63 -7.73 1.19 12.10
C GLU A 63 -8.23 1.38 10.68
N THR A 64 -7.90 2.51 10.07
CA THR A 64 -8.32 2.79 8.69
C THR A 64 -7.71 1.79 7.71
N PHE A 65 -6.44 1.47 7.87
CA PHE A 65 -5.77 0.50 7.02
C PHE A 65 -6.45 -0.87 7.09
N THR A 66 -6.76 -1.33 8.29
CA THR A 66 -7.44 -2.62 8.49
C THR A 66 -8.80 -2.65 7.80
N LYS A 67 -9.56 -1.56 7.89
CA LYS A 67 -10.85 -1.47 7.20
C LYS A 67 -10.69 -1.53 5.68
N ILE A 68 -9.68 -0.87 5.14
CA ILE A 68 -9.40 -0.91 3.71
C ILE A 68 -9.01 -2.32 3.29
N ALA A 69 -8.13 -2.98 4.06
CA ALA A 69 -7.68 -4.34 3.76
C ALA A 69 -8.82 -5.35 3.79
N ASN A 70 -9.82 -5.14 4.65
CA ASN A 70 -10.98 -6.01 4.79
C ASN A 70 -12.10 -5.68 3.79
N GLY A 71 -11.93 -4.64 2.98
CA GLY A 71 -12.97 -4.21 2.04
C GLY A 71 -14.09 -3.39 2.66
N GLU A 72 -13.95 -3.00 3.92
CA GLU A 72 -14.97 -2.20 4.63
C GLU A 72 -14.87 -0.71 4.35
N GLN A 73 -13.70 -0.25 3.88
CA GLN A 73 -13.45 1.15 3.58
C GLN A 73 -12.82 1.28 2.19
N ASN A 74 -13.40 2.14 1.36
CA ASN A 74 -12.85 2.45 0.04
C ASN A 74 -11.62 3.36 0.20
N PRO A 75 -10.46 3.03 -0.41
CA PRO A 75 -9.26 3.86 -0.30
C PRO A 75 -9.47 5.30 -0.82
N THR A 76 -10.19 5.46 -1.92
CA THR A 76 -10.46 6.78 -2.48
C THR A 76 -11.30 7.62 -1.54
N ALA A 77 -12.35 7.03 -0.95
CA ALA A 77 -13.18 7.71 0.02
C ALA A 77 -12.38 8.09 1.27
N ALA A 78 -11.50 7.22 1.74
CA ALA A 78 -10.62 7.50 2.87
C ALA A 78 -9.69 8.68 2.57
N TYR A 79 -9.15 8.74 1.37
CA TYR A 79 -8.30 9.84 0.93
C TYR A 79 -9.07 11.16 0.92
N MET A 80 -10.26 11.16 0.35
CA MET A 80 -11.09 12.37 0.24
C MET A 80 -11.56 12.86 1.61
N SER A 81 -11.75 11.98 2.57
CA SER A 81 -12.18 12.37 3.91
C SER A 81 -11.01 12.70 4.86
N GLY A 82 -9.78 12.65 4.36
CA GLY A 82 -8.59 12.96 5.15
C GLY A 82 -8.09 11.86 6.05
N LYS A 83 -8.65 10.66 5.96
CA LYS A 83 -8.21 9.51 6.76
C LYS A 83 -6.99 8.83 6.18
N LEU A 84 -6.74 9.03 4.90
CA LEU A 84 -5.59 8.51 4.18
C LEU A 84 -4.85 9.69 3.55
N LYS A 85 -3.53 9.76 3.76
CA LYS A 85 -2.70 10.80 3.17
C LYS A 85 -1.76 10.19 2.15
N VAL A 86 -1.60 10.87 1.02
CA VAL A 86 -0.71 10.44 -0.04
C VAL A 86 0.27 11.57 -0.34
N SER A 87 1.56 11.23 -0.39
CA SER A 87 2.63 12.16 -0.70
C SER A 87 3.49 11.53 -1.80
N GLY A 88 3.94 12.35 -2.74
CA GLY A 88 4.75 11.89 -3.86
C GLY A 88 3.94 11.76 -5.14
N ASP A 89 4.12 10.68 -5.87
CA ASP A 89 3.48 10.50 -7.18
C ASP A 89 2.04 9.99 -7.04
N MET A 90 1.09 10.88 -7.32
CA MET A 90 -0.33 10.54 -7.24
C MET A 90 -0.74 9.50 -8.30
N GLY A 91 -0.11 9.54 -9.46
CA GLY A 91 -0.38 8.56 -10.51
C GLY A 91 -0.03 7.15 -10.07
N GLN A 92 1.08 7.01 -9.35
CA GLN A 92 1.49 5.71 -8.79
C GLN A 92 0.54 5.26 -7.69
N ALA A 93 0.08 6.20 -6.85
CA ALA A 93 -0.89 5.87 -5.81
C ALA A 93 -2.20 5.32 -6.41
N MET A 94 -2.65 5.89 -7.52
CA MET A 94 -3.84 5.40 -8.21
C MET A 94 -3.65 3.98 -8.75
N LYS A 95 -2.46 3.67 -9.25
CA LYS A 95 -2.15 2.32 -9.75
C LYS A 95 -2.14 1.28 -8.64
N LEU A 96 -1.82 1.68 -7.42
CA LEU A 96 -1.80 0.77 -6.29
C LEU A 96 -3.16 0.12 -6.04
N GLN A 97 -4.25 0.82 -6.32
CA GLN A 97 -5.60 0.29 -6.14
C GLN A 97 -5.85 -0.96 -6.96
N LYS A 98 -5.14 -1.13 -8.07
CA LYS A 98 -5.28 -2.32 -8.93
C LYS A 98 -4.69 -3.58 -8.29
N LEU A 99 -3.84 -3.41 -7.30
CA LEU A 99 -3.18 -4.53 -6.64
C LEU A 99 -3.96 -5.07 -5.44
N PHE A 100 -4.94 -4.33 -4.98
CA PHE A 100 -5.73 -4.67 -3.79
C PHE A 100 -7.14 -5.10 -4.13
#